data_6a18a39c4dc11d047405582866a395e0
#
_entry.id   6a18a39c4dc11d047405582866a395e0
#
_cell.length_a   1.000
_cell.length_b   1.000
_cell.length_c   1.000
_cell.angle_alpha   90.00
_cell.angle_beta   90.00
_cell.angle_gamma   90.00
#
_symmetry.space_group_name_H-M   'P 1'
#
loop_
_entity.id
_entity.type
_entity.pdbx_description
1 polymer ?
#
loop_
_entity_poly.entity_id
_entity_poly.type
_entity_poly.pdbx_seq_one_letter_code
_entity_poly.pdbx_strand_id
1 'polypeptide(L)'
;MSEPEAVVERAVERLRPLYKAASLSWWDANVSATEENEQRRVAAELALSDALADADLFGDIEAARANGAEPLVRRQLDLLRASVVPQQVPESLRHRIVELEASVESRFAQHRGEVAGRPVDDNEIKRILRESDVVAERREAWEASKTVGAAVAVDVRELARLRNEAARSLGYRDWFALAVDTSDMDETRLFETLDECDRLTVDAFAAWKAATDARLAERFGCAIAELRPWHYEDPFFREVPAAGGVDLTEVFAGKDVVALARATYDGLGVDTNAILDRSDLFPRDGKCQHAFCIDVDREGDVRVLANVADDRYWADTMLHELGHGAYDMGFDQGLPWLLRDCHLTVTEGIAILMGRLAQDAEWLGEVVGLDPADVERLEAGLRAAQAAELLVFTRWVLVMTNFERALYADPETDLNALWWGLVSRYQLVTPPDGRDEPDWAAKIHVACAPVYYHTYLYGHLVATQLRAALERDAGGLVGRPEAGVFLAERVFAPGQSVRWDRLIEQATGEPLTAAHLAREIELGLRP
;
A
#
# COMPACT_ATOMS: atom_id res chain seq x y z
N MET A 1 -25.58 -2.80 -31.48
CA MET A 1 -24.84 -3.21 -30.30
C MET A 1 -24.34 -4.62 -30.56
N SER A 2 -23.03 -4.86 -30.48
CA SER A 2 -22.47 -6.21 -30.59
C SER A 2 -22.83 -7.05 -29.36
N GLU A 3 -22.67 -8.39 -29.45
CA GLU A 3 -22.91 -9.27 -28.29
C GLU A 3 -22.03 -8.90 -27.08
N PRO A 4 -20.72 -8.61 -27.23
CA PRO A 4 -19.87 -8.14 -26.16
C PRO A 4 -20.33 -6.82 -25.50
N GLU A 5 -20.77 -5.84 -26.29
CA GLU A 5 -21.32 -4.57 -25.77
C GLU A 5 -22.57 -4.81 -24.91
N ALA A 6 -23.48 -5.71 -25.37
CA ALA A 6 -24.69 -6.03 -24.61
C ALA A 6 -24.39 -6.73 -23.27
N VAL A 7 -23.32 -7.54 -23.18
CA VAL A 7 -22.86 -8.15 -21.93
C VAL A 7 -22.38 -7.08 -20.96
N VAL A 8 -21.52 -6.16 -21.43
CA VAL A 8 -21.01 -5.05 -20.60
C VAL A 8 -22.15 -4.17 -20.09
N GLU A 9 -23.11 -3.79 -20.96
CA GLU A 9 -24.24 -2.93 -20.59
C GLU A 9 -25.09 -3.58 -19.49
N ARG A 10 -25.48 -4.86 -19.65
CA ARG A 10 -26.24 -5.60 -18.62
C ARG A 10 -25.47 -5.71 -17.29
N ALA A 11 -24.15 -5.96 -17.34
CA ALA A 11 -23.31 -6.01 -16.16
C ALA A 11 -23.29 -4.65 -15.43
N VAL A 12 -23.10 -3.55 -16.15
CA VAL A 12 -23.08 -2.20 -15.59
C VAL A 12 -24.45 -1.82 -14.99
N GLU A 13 -25.55 -2.06 -15.69
CA GLU A 13 -26.90 -1.80 -15.17
C GLU A 13 -27.13 -2.50 -13.82
N ARG A 14 -26.63 -3.72 -13.68
CA ARG A 14 -26.76 -4.50 -12.44
C ARG A 14 -25.79 -4.07 -11.35
N LEU A 15 -24.50 -3.89 -11.67
CA LEU A 15 -23.44 -3.70 -10.69
C LEU A 15 -23.32 -2.26 -10.18
N ARG A 16 -23.56 -1.26 -11.03
CA ARG A 16 -23.41 0.17 -10.67
C ARG A 16 -24.24 0.57 -9.43
N PRO A 17 -25.55 0.26 -9.30
CA PRO A 17 -26.31 0.63 -8.12
C PRO A 17 -25.84 -0.13 -6.87
N LEU A 18 -25.40 -1.38 -7.00
CA LEU A 18 -24.86 -2.18 -5.90
C LEU A 18 -23.50 -1.66 -5.42
N TYR A 19 -22.63 -1.29 -6.35
CA TYR A 19 -21.36 -0.64 -6.03
C TYR A 19 -21.58 0.64 -5.21
N LYS A 20 -22.45 1.54 -5.70
CA LYS A 20 -22.77 2.78 -4.98
C LYS A 20 -23.35 2.52 -3.60
N ALA A 21 -24.25 1.55 -3.45
CA ALA A 21 -24.83 1.20 -2.17
C ALA A 21 -23.79 0.63 -1.19
N ALA A 22 -22.89 -0.23 -1.67
CA ALA A 22 -21.79 -0.77 -0.87
C ALA A 22 -20.83 0.33 -0.42
N SER A 23 -20.41 1.20 -1.33
CA SER A 23 -19.50 2.33 -1.02
C SER A 23 -20.11 3.31 -0.01
N LEU A 24 -21.39 3.68 -0.16
CA LEU A 24 -22.08 4.56 0.79
C LEU A 24 -22.23 3.94 2.18
N SER A 25 -22.64 2.67 2.25
CA SER A 25 -22.82 1.99 3.52
C SER A 25 -21.47 1.75 4.23
N TRP A 26 -20.41 1.49 3.48
CA TRP A 26 -19.05 1.39 3.99
C TRP A 26 -18.57 2.74 4.54
N TRP A 27 -18.80 3.83 3.82
CA TRP A 27 -18.55 5.19 4.31
C TRP A 27 -19.28 5.46 5.62
N ASP A 28 -20.61 5.24 5.68
CA ASP A 28 -21.41 5.49 6.85
C ASP A 28 -20.94 4.71 8.09
N ALA A 29 -20.55 3.43 7.91
CA ALA A 29 -20.04 2.60 9.00
C ALA A 29 -18.68 3.10 9.54
N ASN A 30 -17.81 3.64 8.67
CA ASN A 30 -16.52 4.21 9.09
C ASN A 30 -16.66 5.61 9.71
N VAL A 31 -17.64 6.39 9.27
CA VAL A 31 -17.96 7.71 9.84
C VAL A 31 -18.60 7.56 11.22
N SER A 32 -19.40 6.52 11.44
CA SER A 32 -20.10 6.27 12.70
C SER A 32 -20.34 4.77 12.89
N ALA A 33 -19.52 4.13 13.72
CA ALA A 33 -19.53 2.70 14.00
C ALA A 33 -20.73 2.33 14.89
N THR A 34 -21.95 2.38 14.32
CA THR A 34 -23.18 1.89 14.97
C THR A 34 -23.53 0.50 14.46
N GLU A 35 -24.24 -0.29 15.28
CA GLU A 35 -24.71 -1.60 14.86
C GLU A 35 -25.60 -1.53 13.60
N GLU A 36 -26.44 -0.50 13.47
CA GLU A 36 -27.27 -0.27 12.30
C GLU A 36 -26.46 -0.01 11.03
N ASN A 37 -25.42 0.86 11.11
CA ASN A 37 -24.54 1.14 9.99
C ASN A 37 -23.76 -0.10 9.57
N GLU A 38 -23.26 -0.88 10.54
CA GLU A 38 -22.54 -2.11 10.26
C GLU A 38 -23.42 -3.17 9.59
N GLN A 39 -24.67 -3.33 10.06
CA GLN A 39 -25.64 -4.24 9.42
C GLN A 39 -25.95 -3.81 7.98
N ARG A 40 -26.10 -2.50 7.72
CA ARG A 40 -26.33 -1.98 6.36
C ARG A 40 -25.12 -2.23 5.46
N ARG A 41 -23.89 -2.02 5.99
CA ARG A 41 -22.65 -2.29 5.27
C ARG A 41 -22.57 -3.75 4.84
N VAL A 42 -22.72 -4.68 5.80
CA VAL A 42 -22.66 -6.10 5.52
C VAL A 42 -23.72 -6.52 4.49
N ALA A 43 -24.96 -6.02 4.60
CA ALA A 43 -26.01 -6.34 3.65
C ALA A 43 -25.70 -5.83 2.23
N ALA A 44 -25.15 -4.63 2.08
CA ALA A 44 -24.81 -4.05 0.79
C ALA A 44 -23.60 -4.75 0.14
N GLU A 45 -22.57 -5.06 0.92
CA GLU A 45 -21.39 -5.80 0.46
C GLU A 45 -21.76 -7.23 0.01
N LEU A 46 -22.63 -7.92 0.75
CA LEU A 46 -23.13 -9.22 0.35
C LEU A 46 -23.91 -9.15 -0.96
N ALA A 47 -24.79 -8.16 -1.13
CA ALA A 47 -25.56 -8.00 -2.37
C ALA A 47 -24.65 -7.78 -3.59
N LEU A 48 -23.59 -7.01 -3.45
CA LEU A 48 -22.59 -6.81 -4.51
C LEU A 48 -21.80 -8.11 -4.77
N SER A 49 -21.33 -8.78 -3.71
CA SER A 49 -20.62 -10.06 -3.81
C SER A 49 -21.46 -11.13 -4.50
N ASP A 50 -22.75 -11.26 -4.15
CA ASP A 50 -23.68 -12.21 -4.77
C ASP A 50 -23.89 -11.91 -6.26
N ALA A 51 -23.96 -10.62 -6.62
CA ALA A 51 -24.08 -10.22 -8.02
C ALA A 51 -22.83 -10.56 -8.83
N LEU A 52 -21.63 -10.45 -8.23
CA LEU A 52 -20.36 -10.82 -8.85
C LEU A 52 -20.14 -12.35 -8.87
N ALA A 53 -20.75 -13.10 -7.96
CA ALA A 53 -20.67 -14.57 -7.91
C ALA A 53 -21.60 -15.28 -8.92
N ASP A 54 -22.39 -14.52 -9.69
CA ASP A 54 -23.32 -15.06 -10.67
C ASP A 54 -22.59 -15.82 -11.80
N ALA A 55 -22.82 -17.12 -11.88
CA ALA A 55 -22.17 -18.01 -12.86
C ALA A 55 -22.59 -17.70 -14.30
N ASP A 56 -23.83 -17.22 -14.52
CA ASP A 56 -24.31 -16.84 -15.86
C ASP A 56 -23.59 -15.57 -16.33
N LEU A 57 -23.41 -14.58 -15.43
CA LEU A 57 -22.61 -13.39 -15.72
C LEU A 57 -21.16 -13.76 -16.07
N PHE A 58 -20.55 -14.65 -15.29
CA PHE A 58 -19.19 -15.13 -15.58
C PHE A 58 -19.11 -15.82 -16.94
N GLY A 59 -20.07 -16.73 -17.25
CA GLY A 59 -20.14 -17.40 -18.54
C GLY A 59 -20.31 -16.43 -19.73
N ASP A 60 -21.19 -15.45 -19.58
CA ASP A 60 -21.40 -14.38 -20.58
C ASP A 60 -20.12 -13.57 -20.83
N ILE A 61 -19.39 -13.20 -19.78
CA ILE A 61 -18.12 -12.44 -19.88
C ILE A 61 -17.08 -13.27 -20.62
N GLU A 62 -16.86 -14.54 -20.26
CA GLU A 62 -15.88 -15.41 -20.92
C GLU A 62 -16.22 -15.64 -22.41
N ALA A 63 -17.50 -15.85 -22.73
CA ALA A 63 -17.97 -15.99 -24.11
C ALA A 63 -17.75 -14.69 -24.91
N ALA A 64 -18.10 -13.53 -24.34
CA ALA A 64 -17.93 -12.24 -24.98
C ALA A 64 -16.44 -11.93 -25.23
N ARG A 65 -15.56 -12.29 -24.30
CA ARG A 65 -14.11 -12.15 -24.46
C ARG A 65 -13.55 -13.01 -25.58
N ALA A 66 -14.08 -14.20 -25.81
CA ALA A 66 -13.65 -15.11 -26.89
C ALA A 66 -14.08 -14.64 -28.29
N ASN A 67 -15.17 -13.89 -28.40
CA ASN A 67 -15.76 -13.50 -29.70
C ASN A 67 -15.14 -12.26 -30.37
N GLY A 68 -14.12 -11.66 -29.74
CA GLY A 68 -13.53 -10.41 -30.20
C GLY A 68 -14.42 -9.20 -29.91
N ALA A 69 -13.82 -8.10 -29.47
CA ALA A 69 -14.52 -6.86 -29.14
C ALA A 69 -13.66 -5.66 -29.49
N GLU A 70 -14.30 -4.50 -29.69
CA GLU A 70 -13.61 -3.23 -29.79
C GLU A 70 -12.73 -2.98 -28.54
N PRO A 71 -11.60 -2.27 -28.65
CA PRO A 71 -10.61 -2.18 -27.58
C PRO A 71 -11.19 -1.74 -26.23
N LEU A 72 -12.05 -0.70 -26.19
CA LEU A 72 -12.66 -0.23 -24.95
C LEU A 72 -13.69 -1.21 -24.36
N VAL A 73 -14.40 -1.95 -25.21
CA VAL A 73 -15.33 -3.01 -24.76
C VAL A 73 -14.52 -4.19 -24.20
N ARG A 74 -13.43 -4.56 -24.90
CA ARG A 74 -12.52 -5.60 -24.42
C ARG A 74 -11.94 -5.24 -23.06
N ARG A 75 -11.51 -4.00 -22.87
CA ARG A 75 -10.96 -3.53 -21.60
C ARG A 75 -11.99 -3.63 -20.47
N GLN A 76 -13.23 -3.22 -20.70
CA GLN A 76 -14.31 -3.37 -19.74
C GLN A 76 -14.58 -4.84 -19.38
N LEU A 77 -14.56 -5.75 -20.35
CA LEU A 77 -14.70 -7.19 -20.10
C LEU A 77 -13.53 -7.74 -19.28
N ASP A 78 -12.30 -7.27 -19.51
CA ASP A 78 -11.13 -7.69 -18.73
C ASP A 78 -11.24 -7.25 -17.26
N LEU A 79 -11.72 -6.02 -17.00
CA LEU A 79 -11.97 -5.52 -15.65
C LEU A 79 -13.13 -6.26 -14.95
N LEU A 80 -14.22 -6.51 -15.67
CA LEU A 80 -15.32 -7.32 -15.14
C LEU A 80 -14.84 -8.73 -14.78
N ARG A 81 -14.05 -9.36 -15.65
CA ARG A 81 -13.49 -10.68 -15.38
C ARG A 81 -12.63 -10.67 -14.11
N ALA A 82 -11.75 -9.67 -13.96
CA ALA A 82 -10.91 -9.53 -12.78
C ALA A 82 -11.73 -9.45 -11.49
N SER A 83 -12.89 -8.78 -11.52
CA SER A 83 -13.79 -8.65 -10.37
C SER A 83 -14.62 -9.93 -10.11
N VAL A 84 -15.03 -10.62 -11.18
CA VAL A 84 -15.95 -11.77 -11.09
C VAL A 84 -15.22 -13.08 -10.77
N VAL A 85 -14.02 -13.31 -11.33
CA VAL A 85 -13.25 -14.56 -11.16
C VAL A 85 -13.04 -14.96 -9.70
N PRO A 86 -12.61 -14.08 -8.79
CA PRO A 86 -12.40 -14.45 -7.40
C PRO A 86 -13.69 -14.90 -6.68
N GLN A 87 -14.85 -14.49 -7.18
CA GLN A 87 -16.15 -14.83 -6.61
C GLN A 87 -16.69 -16.19 -7.09
N GLN A 88 -16.06 -16.82 -8.10
CA GLN A 88 -16.47 -18.15 -8.61
C GLN A 88 -15.94 -19.31 -7.77
N VAL A 89 -15.28 -19.05 -6.66
CA VAL A 89 -14.85 -20.07 -5.69
C VAL A 89 -16.08 -20.77 -5.10
N PRO A 90 -16.09 -22.12 -5.00
CA PRO A 90 -17.20 -22.85 -4.38
C PRO A 90 -17.58 -22.27 -3.01
N GLU A 91 -18.86 -22.07 -2.78
CA GLU A 91 -19.40 -21.39 -1.57
C GLU A 91 -18.86 -21.99 -0.27
N SER A 92 -18.86 -23.31 -0.15
CA SER A 92 -18.34 -24.00 1.05
C SER A 92 -16.86 -23.74 1.31
N LEU A 93 -16.06 -23.58 0.26
CA LEU A 93 -14.62 -23.28 0.37
C LEU A 93 -14.42 -21.81 0.72
N ARG A 94 -15.18 -20.91 0.10
CA ARG A 94 -15.16 -19.48 0.41
C ARG A 94 -15.53 -19.23 1.89
N HIS A 95 -16.59 -19.87 2.40
CA HIS A 95 -16.98 -19.75 3.81
C HIS A 95 -15.86 -20.19 4.75
N ARG A 96 -15.22 -21.34 4.48
CA ARG A 96 -14.09 -21.81 5.30
C ARG A 96 -12.92 -20.83 5.32
N ILE A 97 -12.59 -20.22 4.18
CA ILE A 97 -11.52 -19.21 4.08
C ILE A 97 -11.88 -17.99 4.93
N VAL A 98 -13.10 -17.43 4.75
CA VAL A 98 -13.56 -16.24 5.48
C VAL A 98 -13.63 -16.50 7.00
N GLU A 99 -14.17 -17.62 7.43
CA GLU A 99 -14.26 -18.00 8.86
C GLU A 99 -12.87 -18.12 9.49
N LEU A 100 -11.94 -18.77 8.80
CA LEU A 100 -10.58 -18.95 9.31
C LEU A 100 -9.80 -17.63 9.33
N GLU A 101 -9.95 -16.81 8.29
CA GLU A 101 -9.35 -15.47 8.20
C GLU A 101 -9.83 -14.56 9.34
N ALA A 102 -11.15 -14.49 9.55
CA ALA A 102 -11.73 -13.73 10.66
C ALA A 102 -11.26 -14.24 12.04
N SER A 103 -11.11 -15.56 12.19
CA SER A 103 -10.54 -16.16 13.42
C SER A 103 -9.09 -15.74 13.65
N VAL A 104 -8.27 -15.72 12.59
CA VAL A 104 -6.87 -15.28 12.67
C VAL A 104 -6.80 -13.80 13.01
N GLU A 105 -7.59 -12.96 12.31
CA GLU A 105 -7.65 -11.51 12.56
C GLU A 105 -8.05 -11.19 14.01
N SER A 106 -9.09 -11.87 14.52
CA SER A 106 -9.54 -11.73 15.91
C SER A 106 -8.44 -12.06 16.91
N ARG A 107 -7.63 -13.11 16.64
CA ARG A 107 -6.49 -13.45 17.50
C ARG A 107 -5.39 -12.40 17.45
N PHE A 108 -5.10 -11.82 16.29
CA PHE A 108 -4.18 -10.68 16.20
C PHE A 108 -4.68 -9.50 17.03
N ALA A 109 -5.94 -9.12 16.91
CA ALA A 109 -6.52 -7.98 17.64
C ALA A 109 -6.49 -8.17 19.17
N GLN A 110 -6.69 -9.41 19.64
CA GLN A 110 -6.77 -9.73 21.08
C GLN A 110 -5.42 -10.11 21.69
N HIS A 111 -4.43 -10.48 20.87
CA HIS A 111 -3.13 -10.93 21.36
C HIS A 111 -2.41 -9.84 22.13
N ARG A 112 -1.78 -10.23 23.24
CA ARG A 112 -0.86 -9.38 23.99
C ARG A 112 0.42 -10.16 24.24
N GLY A 113 1.53 -9.57 23.84
CA GLY A 113 2.84 -10.07 24.21
C GLY A 113 3.11 -9.85 25.69
N GLU A 114 4.17 -10.40 26.21
CA GLU A 114 4.58 -10.24 27.61
C GLU A 114 6.00 -9.71 27.69
N VAL A 115 6.20 -8.60 28.43
CA VAL A 115 7.52 -8.01 28.72
C VAL A 115 7.63 -7.82 30.23
N ALA A 116 8.68 -8.32 30.82
CA ALA A 116 8.92 -8.28 32.28
C ALA A 116 7.71 -8.79 33.09
N GLY A 117 7.05 -9.87 32.63
CA GLY A 117 5.89 -10.48 33.28
C GLY A 117 4.59 -9.63 33.19
N ARG A 118 4.52 -8.66 32.30
CA ARG A 118 3.34 -7.84 32.07
C ARG A 118 2.87 -7.93 30.62
N PRO A 119 1.56 -8.06 30.38
CA PRO A 119 1.02 -7.99 29.03
C PRO A 119 1.25 -6.60 28.43
N VAL A 120 1.67 -6.55 27.17
CA VAL A 120 1.94 -5.33 26.41
C VAL A 120 1.25 -5.41 25.06
N ASP A 121 0.83 -4.25 24.54
CA ASP A 121 0.29 -4.12 23.19
C ASP A 121 1.39 -3.76 22.18
N ASP A 122 1.03 -3.74 20.89
CA ASP A 122 1.96 -3.44 19.81
C ASP A 122 2.58 -2.04 19.90
N ASN A 123 1.86 -1.05 20.43
CA ASN A 123 2.38 0.29 20.58
C ASN A 123 3.46 0.36 21.65
N GLU A 124 3.23 -0.33 22.78
CA GLU A 124 4.24 -0.43 23.85
C GLU A 124 5.47 -1.20 23.38
N ILE A 125 5.30 -2.30 22.62
CA ILE A 125 6.42 -3.03 22.01
C ILE A 125 7.25 -2.09 21.10
N LYS A 126 6.58 -1.34 20.22
CA LYS A 126 7.27 -0.38 19.34
C LYS A 126 7.97 0.71 20.12
N ARG A 127 7.34 1.23 21.17
CA ARG A 127 7.94 2.22 22.06
C ARG A 127 9.22 1.68 22.70
N ILE A 128 9.19 0.49 23.28
CA ILE A 128 10.37 -0.16 23.86
C ILE A 128 11.48 -0.34 22.82
N LEU A 129 11.13 -0.83 21.63
CA LEU A 129 12.11 -1.03 20.55
C LEU A 129 12.74 0.27 20.03
N ARG A 130 12.05 1.41 20.16
CA ARG A 130 12.58 2.72 19.76
C ARG A 130 13.40 3.40 20.86
N GLU A 131 12.89 3.37 22.08
CA GLU A 131 13.38 4.24 23.16
C GLU A 131 14.33 3.56 24.14
N SER A 132 14.18 2.25 24.38
CA SER A 132 15.00 1.58 25.40
C SER A 132 16.44 1.35 24.90
N ASP A 133 17.42 1.66 25.77
CA ASP A 133 18.82 1.32 25.57
C ASP A 133 19.20 -0.02 26.24
N VAL A 134 18.25 -0.68 26.93
CA VAL A 134 18.45 -1.95 27.59
C VAL A 134 18.21 -3.10 26.63
N VAL A 135 19.28 -3.72 26.13
CA VAL A 135 19.21 -4.79 25.12
C VAL A 135 18.32 -5.95 25.56
N ALA A 136 18.33 -6.34 26.84
CA ALA A 136 17.49 -7.42 27.35
C ALA A 136 15.99 -7.10 27.24
N GLU A 137 15.59 -5.87 27.58
CA GLU A 137 14.20 -5.40 27.44
C GLU A 137 13.76 -5.34 25.98
N ARG A 138 14.63 -4.85 25.09
CA ARG A 138 14.37 -4.84 23.63
C ARG A 138 14.19 -6.25 23.09
N ARG A 139 15.04 -7.20 23.54
CA ARG A 139 14.90 -8.60 23.16
C ARG A 139 13.57 -9.18 23.60
N GLU A 140 13.17 -8.99 24.85
CA GLU A 140 11.87 -9.44 25.36
C GLU A 140 10.71 -8.82 24.55
N ALA A 141 10.77 -7.53 24.25
CA ALA A 141 9.74 -6.85 23.46
C ALA A 141 9.69 -7.39 22.03
N TRP A 142 10.83 -7.62 21.40
CA TRP A 142 10.89 -8.21 20.07
C TRP A 142 10.35 -9.64 20.07
N GLU A 143 10.76 -10.49 21.02
CA GLU A 143 10.25 -11.85 21.17
C GLU A 143 8.73 -11.84 21.44
N ALA A 144 8.25 -10.94 22.29
CA ALA A 144 6.82 -10.71 22.55
C ALA A 144 6.03 -10.39 21.29
N SER A 145 6.59 -9.57 20.37
CA SER A 145 5.97 -9.25 19.09
C SER A 145 5.79 -10.46 18.16
N LYS A 146 6.54 -11.55 18.40
CA LYS A 146 6.50 -12.76 17.56
C LYS A 146 5.58 -13.84 18.12
N THR A 147 5.16 -13.73 19.37
CA THR A 147 4.34 -14.78 20.02
C THR A 147 2.97 -14.98 19.36
N VAL A 148 2.39 -13.96 18.75
CA VAL A 148 1.18 -14.10 17.94
C VAL A 148 1.38 -15.03 16.76
N GLY A 149 2.57 -15.04 16.15
CA GLY A 149 2.92 -15.94 15.05
C GLY A 149 2.76 -17.40 15.43
N ALA A 150 3.28 -17.82 16.58
CA ALA A 150 3.10 -19.18 17.09
C ALA A 150 1.63 -19.54 17.31
N ALA A 151 0.80 -18.58 17.73
CA ALA A 151 -0.63 -18.79 17.95
C ALA A 151 -1.44 -18.99 16.66
N VAL A 152 -0.98 -18.45 15.52
CA VAL A 152 -1.75 -18.45 14.27
C VAL A 152 -1.10 -19.22 13.12
N ALA A 153 0.16 -19.62 13.21
CA ALA A 153 0.92 -20.21 12.10
C ALA A 153 0.24 -21.42 11.45
N VAL A 154 -0.37 -22.30 12.25
CA VAL A 154 -1.09 -23.49 11.75
C VAL A 154 -2.26 -23.07 10.87
N ASP A 155 -3.02 -22.06 11.30
CA ASP A 155 -4.20 -21.57 10.58
C ASP A 155 -3.81 -20.75 9.35
N VAL A 156 -2.74 -19.97 9.41
CA VAL A 156 -2.21 -19.25 8.24
C VAL A 156 -1.74 -20.23 7.16
N ARG A 157 -1.10 -21.33 7.55
CA ARG A 157 -0.74 -22.42 6.63
C ARG A 157 -1.99 -23.09 6.04
N GLU A 158 -3.02 -23.32 6.85
CA GLU A 158 -4.30 -23.88 6.37
C GLU A 158 -5.01 -22.88 5.42
N LEU A 159 -4.98 -21.59 5.72
CA LEU A 159 -5.46 -20.55 4.78
C LEU A 159 -4.74 -20.64 3.43
N ALA A 160 -3.42 -20.81 3.42
CA ALA A 160 -2.69 -20.95 2.16
C ALA A 160 -3.12 -22.21 1.37
N ARG A 161 -3.39 -23.35 2.04
CA ARG A 161 -3.93 -24.56 1.40
C ARG A 161 -5.32 -24.33 0.80
N LEU A 162 -6.24 -23.74 1.57
CA LEU A 162 -7.61 -23.48 1.14
C LEU A 162 -7.63 -22.48 -0.03
N ARG A 163 -6.83 -21.42 0.03
CA ARG A 163 -6.68 -20.45 -1.06
C ARG A 163 -6.12 -21.10 -2.31
N ASN A 164 -5.12 -21.99 -2.17
CA ASN A 164 -4.61 -22.77 -3.30
C ASN A 164 -5.66 -23.72 -3.88
N GLU A 165 -6.49 -24.35 -3.04
CA GLU A 165 -7.62 -25.17 -3.50
C GLU A 165 -8.61 -24.30 -4.30
N ALA A 166 -8.95 -23.11 -3.80
CA ALA A 166 -9.78 -22.14 -4.48
C ALA A 166 -9.21 -21.74 -5.85
N ALA A 167 -7.94 -21.34 -5.90
CA ALA A 167 -7.28 -20.95 -7.14
C ALA A 167 -7.24 -22.09 -8.17
N ARG A 168 -6.95 -23.31 -7.72
CA ARG A 168 -6.93 -24.49 -8.61
C ARG A 168 -8.31 -24.84 -9.16
N SER A 169 -9.38 -24.64 -8.37
CA SER A 169 -10.77 -24.84 -8.85
C SER A 169 -11.12 -23.89 -10.02
N LEU A 170 -10.42 -22.75 -10.11
CA LEU A 170 -10.55 -21.75 -11.16
C LEU A 170 -9.51 -21.90 -12.29
N GLY A 171 -8.70 -22.97 -12.26
CA GLY A 171 -7.70 -23.26 -13.28
C GLY A 171 -6.35 -22.56 -13.09
N TYR A 172 -6.12 -21.89 -11.99
CA TYR A 172 -4.82 -21.28 -11.65
C TYR A 172 -3.87 -22.29 -10.99
N ARG A 173 -2.59 -22.06 -11.09
CA ARG A 173 -1.54 -22.88 -10.45
C ARG A 173 -1.68 -22.86 -8.91
N ASP A 174 -1.83 -21.68 -8.36
CA ASP A 174 -1.92 -21.39 -6.93
C ASP A 174 -2.59 -20.02 -6.71
N TRP A 175 -2.78 -19.65 -5.45
CA TRP A 175 -3.40 -18.37 -5.06
C TRP A 175 -2.58 -17.16 -5.49
N PHE A 176 -1.23 -17.26 -5.48
CA PHE A 176 -0.37 -16.16 -5.91
C PHE A 176 -0.63 -15.79 -7.37
N ALA A 177 -0.70 -16.80 -8.24
CA ALA A 177 -0.99 -16.60 -9.66
C ALA A 177 -2.40 -16.00 -9.89
N LEU A 178 -3.40 -16.46 -9.14
CA LEU A 178 -4.77 -15.91 -9.19
C LEU A 178 -4.77 -14.44 -8.79
N ALA A 179 -4.19 -14.11 -7.63
CA ALA A 179 -4.19 -12.76 -7.08
C ALA A 179 -3.47 -11.75 -8.00
N VAL A 180 -2.33 -12.14 -8.58
CA VAL A 180 -1.59 -11.30 -9.52
C VAL A 180 -2.38 -11.06 -10.82
N ASP A 181 -2.97 -12.13 -11.42
CA ASP A 181 -3.76 -12.01 -12.65
C ASP A 181 -5.02 -11.13 -12.44
N THR A 182 -5.74 -11.35 -11.35
CA THR A 182 -6.96 -10.56 -11.03
C THR A 182 -6.67 -9.14 -10.57
N SER A 183 -5.41 -8.84 -10.23
CA SER A 183 -4.92 -7.47 -10.01
C SER A 183 -4.40 -6.80 -11.29
N ASP A 184 -4.73 -7.35 -12.48
CA ASP A 184 -4.27 -6.81 -13.78
C ASP A 184 -2.74 -6.69 -13.88
N MET A 185 -2.01 -7.60 -13.22
CA MET A 185 -0.55 -7.68 -13.22
C MET A 185 -0.05 -8.95 -13.92
N ASP A 186 1.21 -8.95 -14.33
CA ASP A 186 1.92 -10.10 -14.89
C ASP A 186 2.97 -10.58 -13.87
N GLU A 187 2.90 -11.86 -13.46
CA GLU A 187 3.80 -12.43 -12.45
C GLU A 187 5.27 -12.39 -12.90
N THR A 188 5.53 -12.67 -14.17
CA THR A 188 6.91 -12.64 -14.70
C THR A 188 7.47 -11.23 -14.61
N ARG A 189 6.70 -10.26 -15.08
CA ARG A 189 7.09 -8.85 -15.03
C ARG A 189 7.21 -8.33 -13.60
N LEU A 190 6.36 -8.80 -12.69
CA LEU A 190 6.46 -8.47 -11.27
C LEU A 190 7.84 -8.86 -10.72
N PHE A 191 8.27 -10.10 -10.94
CA PHE A 191 9.56 -10.57 -10.41
C PHE A 191 10.76 -9.99 -11.16
N GLU A 192 10.68 -9.74 -12.46
CA GLU A 192 11.70 -8.98 -13.20
C GLU A 192 11.92 -7.58 -12.59
N THR A 193 10.84 -6.88 -12.22
CA THR A 193 10.91 -5.55 -11.59
C THR A 193 11.49 -5.63 -10.18
N LEU A 194 11.10 -6.64 -9.38
CA LEU A 194 11.66 -6.85 -8.04
C LEU A 194 13.16 -7.19 -8.09
N ASP A 195 13.57 -8.03 -9.05
CA ASP A 195 14.99 -8.36 -9.27
C ASP A 195 15.78 -7.13 -9.75
N GLU A 196 15.16 -6.25 -10.54
CA GLU A 196 15.76 -4.97 -10.92
C GLU A 196 15.92 -4.05 -9.69
N CYS A 197 14.91 -3.95 -8.83
CA CYS A 197 15.01 -3.21 -7.55
C CYS A 197 16.16 -3.74 -6.69
N ASP A 198 16.26 -5.06 -6.52
CA ASP A 198 17.34 -5.67 -5.75
C ASP A 198 18.70 -5.31 -6.34
N ARG A 199 18.90 -5.57 -7.61
CA ARG A 199 20.15 -5.34 -8.33
C ARG A 199 20.62 -3.88 -8.29
N LEU A 200 19.70 -2.92 -8.43
CA LEU A 200 20.05 -1.49 -8.48
C LEU A 200 20.27 -0.87 -7.10
N THR A 201 19.81 -1.51 -6.02
CA THR A 201 19.86 -0.93 -4.67
C THR A 201 20.69 -1.74 -3.68
N VAL A 202 21.21 -2.93 -4.05
CA VAL A 202 21.92 -3.83 -3.11
C VAL A 202 23.18 -3.19 -2.53
N ASP A 203 23.99 -2.54 -3.35
CA ASP A 203 25.25 -1.92 -2.91
C ASP A 203 24.98 -0.70 -2.01
N ALA A 204 24.01 0.14 -2.40
CA ALA A 204 23.59 1.28 -1.58
C ALA A 204 23.05 0.82 -0.23
N PHE A 205 22.24 -0.26 -0.20
CA PHE A 205 21.73 -0.84 1.03
C PHE A 205 22.84 -1.40 1.90
N ALA A 206 23.77 -2.15 1.34
CA ALA A 206 24.88 -2.73 2.09
C ALA A 206 25.76 -1.63 2.76
N ALA A 207 26.04 -0.54 2.03
CA ALA A 207 26.81 0.59 2.56
C ALA A 207 26.04 1.32 3.68
N TRP A 208 24.77 1.65 3.44
CA TRP A 208 23.91 2.30 4.43
C TRP A 208 23.71 1.42 5.68
N LYS A 209 23.46 0.11 5.48
CA LYS A 209 23.28 -0.88 6.55
C LYS A 209 24.54 -1.00 7.42
N ALA A 210 25.73 -1.06 6.81
CA ALA A 210 27.00 -1.13 7.54
C ALA A 210 27.22 0.13 8.42
N ALA A 211 26.89 1.32 7.91
CA ALA A 211 26.98 2.56 8.70
C ALA A 211 25.94 2.56 9.85
N THR A 212 24.74 2.09 9.58
CA THR A 212 23.67 1.96 10.60
C THR A 212 24.07 0.95 11.67
N ASP A 213 24.60 -0.22 11.27
CA ASP A 213 25.04 -1.25 12.19
C ASP A 213 26.18 -0.77 13.10
N ALA A 214 27.12 0.01 12.55
CA ALA A 214 28.20 0.59 13.35
C ALA A 214 27.65 1.53 14.45
N ARG A 215 26.66 2.39 14.11
CA ARG A 215 25.99 3.28 15.09
C ARG A 215 25.20 2.49 16.15
N LEU A 216 24.47 1.44 15.74
CA LEU A 216 23.74 0.59 16.66
C LEU A 216 24.67 -0.18 17.58
N ALA A 217 25.79 -0.71 17.05
CA ALA A 217 26.82 -1.41 17.84
C ALA A 217 27.44 -0.46 18.89
N GLU A 218 27.72 0.79 18.52
CA GLU A 218 28.18 1.83 19.46
C GLU A 218 27.10 2.15 20.52
N ARG A 219 25.87 2.38 20.11
CA ARG A 219 24.72 2.65 21.01
C ARG A 219 24.56 1.57 22.07
N PHE A 220 24.63 0.32 21.67
CA PHE A 220 24.40 -0.82 22.55
C PHE A 220 25.69 -1.42 23.16
N GLY A 221 26.85 -0.89 22.84
CA GLY A 221 28.14 -1.35 23.40
C GLY A 221 28.49 -2.79 23.05
N CYS A 222 28.15 -3.25 21.83
CA CYS A 222 28.37 -4.59 21.36
C CYS A 222 29.15 -4.63 20.04
N ALA A 223 29.64 -5.79 19.62
CA ALA A 223 30.22 -5.94 18.29
C ALA A 223 29.11 -5.99 17.21
N ILE A 224 29.41 -5.54 15.98
CA ILE A 224 28.45 -5.58 14.85
C ILE A 224 27.93 -7.00 14.63
N ALA A 225 28.77 -8.03 14.78
CA ALA A 225 28.37 -9.43 14.64
C ALA A 225 27.39 -9.92 15.72
N GLU A 226 27.24 -9.18 16.82
CA GLU A 226 26.30 -9.47 17.90
C GLU A 226 24.94 -8.79 17.72
N LEU A 227 24.79 -7.91 16.72
CA LEU A 227 23.51 -7.31 16.41
C LEU A 227 22.49 -8.39 16.01
N ARG A 228 21.28 -8.25 16.51
CA ARG A 228 20.15 -9.16 16.29
C ARG A 228 18.90 -8.30 15.98
N PRO A 229 17.78 -8.89 15.54
CA PRO A 229 16.56 -8.14 15.16
C PRO A 229 16.11 -7.10 16.18
N TRP A 230 16.24 -7.34 17.45
CA TRP A 230 15.84 -6.41 18.53
C TRP A 230 16.69 -5.15 18.67
N HIS A 231 17.82 -5.05 17.97
CA HIS A 231 18.60 -3.81 17.92
C HIS A 231 18.06 -2.82 16.90
N TYR A 232 17.23 -3.26 15.96
CA TYR A 232 16.51 -2.40 15.02
C TYR A 232 15.16 -1.99 15.62
N GLU A 233 14.68 -0.79 15.33
CA GLU A 233 13.58 -0.15 16.07
C GLU A 233 12.16 -0.61 15.64
N ASP A 234 12.06 -1.52 14.70
CA ASP A 234 10.81 -2.15 14.24
C ASP A 234 10.91 -3.69 14.31
N PRO A 235 9.86 -4.41 14.71
CA PRO A 235 9.88 -5.86 14.83
C PRO A 235 10.31 -6.63 13.57
N PHE A 236 10.21 -6.01 12.39
CA PHE A 236 10.53 -6.60 11.09
C PHE A 236 11.61 -5.84 10.32
N PHE A 237 12.19 -4.81 10.91
CA PHE A 237 13.15 -3.90 10.27
C PHE A 237 12.60 -3.37 8.93
N ARG A 238 11.37 -2.87 8.94
CA ARG A 238 10.70 -2.23 7.81
C ARG A 238 10.76 -0.69 7.87
N GLU A 239 11.18 -0.15 9.00
CA GLU A 239 11.33 1.27 9.29
C GLU A 239 12.80 1.60 9.55
N VAL A 240 13.20 2.82 9.20
CA VAL A 240 14.56 3.32 9.46
C VAL A 240 14.73 3.56 10.94
N PRO A 241 15.80 3.03 11.59
CA PRO A 241 16.09 3.39 12.98
C PRO A 241 16.34 4.90 13.15
N ALA A 242 15.71 5.49 14.17
CA ALA A 242 15.56 6.95 14.35
C ALA A 242 16.85 7.76 14.61
N ALA A 243 18.01 7.15 14.61
CA ALA A 243 19.29 7.85 14.81
C ALA A 243 19.62 8.75 13.62
N GLY A 244 19.18 10.00 13.64
CA GLY A 244 19.51 11.04 12.68
C GLY A 244 18.38 11.54 11.79
N GLY A 245 17.11 11.21 12.10
CA GLY A 245 15.96 11.79 11.40
C GLY A 245 15.82 13.29 11.64
N VAL A 246 15.29 14.02 10.65
CA VAL A 246 14.98 15.44 10.78
C VAL A 246 13.71 15.57 11.62
N ASP A 247 13.78 16.30 12.72
CA ASP A 247 12.59 16.62 13.53
C ASP A 247 11.85 17.80 12.90
N LEU A 248 10.62 17.55 12.45
CA LEU A 248 9.72 18.55 11.89
C LEU A 248 8.57 18.92 12.84
N THR A 249 8.61 18.50 14.10
CA THR A 249 7.51 18.74 15.06
C THR A 249 7.19 20.22 15.18
N GLU A 250 8.18 21.07 15.37
CA GLU A 250 8.01 22.53 15.49
C GLU A 250 7.55 23.18 14.18
N VAL A 251 7.83 22.56 13.02
CA VAL A 251 7.45 23.09 11.71
C VAL A 251 5.93 23.02 11.51
N PHE A 252 5.31 21.96 12.01
CA PHE A 252 3.87 21.74 11.83
C PHE A 252 3.03 22.17 13.03
N ALA A 253 3.63 22.42 14.19
CA ALA A 253 2.90 22.83 15.39
C ALA A 253 2.06 24.10 15.14
N GLY A 254 0.75 24.01 15.37
CA GLY A 254 -0.22 25.08 15.17
C GLY A 254 -0.52 25.42 13.69
N LYS A 255 -0.08 24.60 12.72
CA LYS A 255 -0.41 24.79 11.30
C LYS A 255 -1.78 24.17 10.97
N ASP A 256 -2.51 24.82 10.09
CA ASP A 256 -3.71 24.24 9.47
C ASP A 256 -3.32 23.28 8.34
N VAL A 257 -3.20 22.01 8.67
CA VAL A 257 -2.78 20.95 7.75
C VAL A 257 -3.73 20.82 6.55
N VAL A 258 -5.05 21.04 6.75
CA VAL A 258 -6.03 20.98 5.66
C VAL A 258 -5.83 22.16 4.71
N ALA A 259 -5.55 23.35 5.24
CA ALA A 259 -5.26 24.52 4.41
C ALA A 259 -3.94 24.36 3.62
N LEU A 260 -2.91 23.75 4.23
CA LEU A 260 -1.65 23.45 3.53
C LEU A 260 -1.86 22.46 2.38
N ALA A 261 -2.61 21.37 2.64
CA ALA A 261 -2.94 20.42 1.58
C ALA A 261 -3.74 21.07 0.45
N ARG A 262 -4.78 21.86 0.77
CA ARG A 262 -5.53 22.62 -0.23
C ARG A 262 -4.62 23.53 -1.05
N ALA A 263 -3.77 24.33 -0.41
CA ALA A 263 -2.85 25.23 -1.10
C ALA A 263 -1.90 24.52 -2.06
N THR A 264 -1.51 23.28 -1.72
CA THR A 264 -0.68 22.43 -2.59
C THR A 264 -1.42 22.13 -3.91
N TYR A 265 -2.67 21.67 -3.82
CA TYR A 265 -3.46 21.33 -5.00
C TYR A 265 -3.91 22.57 -5.79
N ASP A 266 -4.23 23.68 -5.11
CA ASP A 266 -4.50 24.98 -5.75
C ASP A 266 -3.29 25.44 -6.59
N GLY A 267 -2.06 25.25 -6.06
CA GLY A 267 -0.82 25.54 -6.78
C GLY A 267 -0.60 24.69 -8.04
N LEU A 268 -1.22 23.51 -8.11
CA LEU A 268 -1.27 22.66 -9.30
C LEU A 268 -2.45 23.00 -10.23
N GLY A 269 -3.35 23.90 -9.81
CA GLY A 269 -4.59 24.16 -10.53
C GLY A 269 -5.64 23.06 -10.39
N VAL A 270 -5.53 22.22 -9.36
CA VAL A 270 -6.47 21.12 -9.06
C VAL A 270 -7.42 21.54 -7.93
N ASP A 271 -8.71 21.64 -8.23
CA ASP A 271 -9.74 22.01 -7.24
C ASP A 271 -10.12 20.80 -6.37
N THR A 272 -9.79 20.86 -5.08
CA THR A 272 -10.13 19.85 -4.08
C THR A 272 -11.32 20.24 -3.19
N ASN A 273 -11.95 21.42 -3.39
CA ASN A 273 -13.01 21.90 -2.51
C ASN A 273 -14.20 20.95 -2.47
N ALA A 274 -14.62 20.40 -3.62
CA ALA A 274 -15.74 19.46 -3.68
C ALA A 274 -15.47 18.16 -2.90
N ILE A 275 -14.22 17.72 -2.81
CA ILE A 275 -13.81 16.58 -1.99
C ILE A 275 -13.88 16.96 -0.51
N LEU A 276 -13.23 18.06 -0.13
CA LEU A 276 -13.14 18.52 1.26
C LEU A 276 -14.52 18.81 1.86
N ASP A 277 -15.44 19.38 1.09
CA ASP A 277 -16.82 19.71 1.53
C ASP A 277 -17.65 18.46 1.87
N ARG A 278 -17.33 17.30 1.28
CA ARG A 278 -18.01 16.01 1.52
C ARG A 278 -17.28 15.14 2.53
N SER A 279 -16.08 15.53 2.93
CA SER A 279 -15.17 14.76 3.76
C SER A 279 -15.45 14.88 5.25
N ASP A 280 -14.94 13.92 6.00
CA ASP A 280 -14.98 13.89 7.45
C ASP A 280 -13.54 13.86 8.00
N LEU A 281 -13.03 15.04 8.40
CA LEU A 281 -11.59 15.25 8.55
C LEU A 281 -11.09 15.25 10.01
N PHE A 282 -11.97 15.39 11.01
CA PHE A 282 -11.54 15.59 12.38
C PHE A 282 -11.93 14.44 13.30
N PRO A 283 -11.12 14.15 14.34
CA PRO A 283 -11.36 13.03 15.26
C PRO A 283 -12.64 13.24 16.08
N ARG A 284 -13.36 12.14 16.30
CA ARG A 284 -14.44 12.04 17.26
C ARG A 284 -14.69 10.58 17.66
N ASP A 285 -15.45 10.38 18.74
CA ASP A 285 -15.81 9.04 19.20
C ASP A 285 -16.63 8.28 18.15
N GLY A 286 -16.38 6.99 18.01
CA GLY A 286 -17.12 6.10 17.10
C GLY A 286 -16.75 6.22 15.62
N LYS A 287 -15.70 6.96 15.29
CA LYS A 287 -15.16 7.11 13.94
C LYS A 287 -13.95 6.20 13.73
N CYS A 288 -13.78 5.69 12.51
CA CYS A 288 -12.59 4.95 12.11
C CYS A 288 -11.32 5.78 12.32
N GLN A 289 -10.27 5.16 12.88
CA GLN A 289 -9.01 5.84 13.19
C GLN A 289 -8.05 5.92 11.99
N HIS A 290 -8.29 5.14 10.94
CA HIS A 290 -7.49 5.15 9.72
C HIS A 290 -8.05 6.16 8.73
N ALA A 291 -7.16 6.89 8.04
CA ALA A 291 -7.54 7.71 6.92
C ALA A 291 -7.75 6.87 5.65
N PHE A 292 -8.61 7.36 4.78
CA PHE A 292 -8.81 6.81 3.44
C PHE A 292 -9.55 7.81 2.55
N CYS A 293 -9.36 7.67 1.24
CA CYS A 293 -10.19 8.27 0.21
C CYS A 293 -11.13 7.22 -0.40
N ILE A 294 -12.33 7.62 -0.79
CA ILE A 294 -13.30 6.76 -1.48
C ILE A 294 -14.01 7.51 -2.61
N ASP A 295 -14.04 6.92 -3.81
CA ASP A 295 -14.99 7.28 -4.86
C ASP A 295 -16.26 6.44 -4.70
N VAL A 296 -17.35 7.10 -4.35
CA VAL A 296 -18.62 6.45 -4.03
C VAL A 296 -19.34 5.91 -5.27
N ASP A 297 -19.24 6.60 -6.40
CA ASP A 297 -20.10 6.31 -7.56
C ASP A 297 -19.42 6.37 -8.92
N ARG A 298 -18.16 6.75 -8.98
CA ARG A 298 -17.40 7.03 -10.21
C ARG A 298 -18.00 8.17 -11.05
N GLU A 299 -18.69 9.08 -10.37
CA GLU A 299 -19.39 10.20 -10.98
C GLU A 299 -19.13 11.53 -10.23
N GLY A 300 -18.10 11.54 -9.37
CA GLY A 300 -17.62 12.72 -8.66
C GLY A 300 -18.09 12.84 -7.21
N ASP A 301 -18.67 11.80 -6.61
CA ASP A 301 -18.88 11.74 -5.16
C ASP A 301 -17.64 11.12 -4.49
N VAL A 302 -16.58 11.92 -4.42
CA VAL A 302 -15.30 11.53 -3.79
C VAL A 302 -15.20 12.16 -2.41
N ARG A 303 -14.74 11.38 -1.43
CA ARG A 303 -14.70 11.76 -0.01
C ARG A 303 -13.42 11.26 0.66
N VAL A 304 -12.92 12.03 1.63
CA VAL A 304 -11.80 11.65 2.50
C VAL A 304 -12.29 11.54 3.95
N LEU A 305 -11.94 10.44 4.61
CA LEU A 305 -12.04 10.30 6.06
C LEU A 305 -10.64 10.42 6.66
N ALA A 306 -10.47 11.31 7.64
CA ALA A 306 -9.20 11.53 8.34
C ALA A 306 -9.44 11.91 9.81
N ASN A 307 -8.39 11.95 10.63
CA ASN A 307 -8.42 12.41 12.03
C ASN A 307 -7.31 13.44 12.23
N VAL A 308 -7.39 14.54 11.49
CA VAL A 308 -6.33 15.54 11.32
C VAL A 308 -5.88 16.15 12.65
N ALA A 309 -4.56 16.22 12.82
CA ALA A 309 -3.86 16.99 13.83
C ALA A 309 -2.76 17.84 13.16
N ASP A 310 -2.18 18.76 13.93
CA ASP A 310 -1.15 19.71 13.47
C ASP A 310 0.26 19.11 13.54
N ASP A 311 0.48 18.01 12.81
CA ASP A 311 1.75 17.34 12.75
C ASP A 311 2.11 16.89 11.32
N ARG A 312 3.37 16.46 11.14
CA ARG A 312 3.88 15.99 9.85
C ARG A 312 3.13 14.77 9.32
N TYR A 313 2.74 13.86 10.21
CA TYR A 313 2.05 12.63 9.81
C TYR A 313 0.72 12.97 9.12
N TRP A 314 -0.05 13.89 9.69
CA TRP A 314 -1.31 14.32 9.10
C TRP A 314 -1.14 15.22 7.88
N ALA A 315 -0.03 15.97 7.77
CA ALA A 315 0.29 16.69 6.54
C ALA A 315 0.55 15.72 5.38
N ASP A 316 1.39 14.69 5.59
CA ASP A 316 1.64 13.60 4.65
C ASP A 316 0.31 12.89 4.28
N THR A 317 -0.44 12.46 5.30
CA THR A 317 -1.71 11.75 5.10
C THR A 317 -2.73 12.56 4.31
N MET A 318 -2.92 13.85 4.61
CA MET A 318 -3.88 14.69 3.88
C MET A 318 -3.47 14.91 2.42
N LEU A 319 -2.17 15.09 2.16
CA LEU A 319 -1.65 15.18 0.80
C LEU A 319 -1.85 13.86 0.04
N HIS A 320 -1.61 12.73 0.71
CA HIS A 320 -1.79 11.39 0.18
C HIS A 320 -3.25 11.12 -0.19
N GLU A 321 -4.18 11.29 0.76
CA GLU A 321 -5.60 10.99 0.53
C GLU A 321 -6.24 11.92 -0.51
N LEU A 322 -5.86 13.20 -0.53
CA LEU A 322 -6.27 14.11 -1.59
C LEU A 322 -5.63 13.76 -2.94
N GLY A 323 -4.50 13.05 -2.96
CA GLY A 323 -3.90 12.52 -4.17
C GLY A 323 -4.80 11.47 -4.84
N HIS A 324 -5.33 10.53 -4.06
CA HIS A 324 -6.36 9.60 -4.51
C HIS A 324 -7.59 10.37 -5.01
N GLY A 325 -8.09 11.32 -4.21
CA GLY A 325 -9.28 12.08 -4.56
C GLY A 325 -9.13 12.95 -5.82
N ALA A 326 -7.98 13.57 -6.03
CA ALA A 326 -7.68 14.33 -7.24
C ALA A 326 -7.67 13.43 -8.49
N TYR A 327 -7.14 12.21 -8.36
CA TYR A 327 -7.17 11.22 -9.43
C TYR A 327 -8.62 10.84 -9.75
N ASP A 328 -9.41 10.46 -8.74
CA ASP A 328 -10.80 10.01 -8.91
C ASP A 328 -11.70 11.11 -9.50
N MET A 329 -11.47 12.36 -9.14
CA MET A 329 -12.15 13.51 -9.72
C MET A 329 -11.69 13.83 -11.15
N GLY A 330 -10.51 13.38 -11.55
CA GLY A 330 -9.85 13.71 -12.81
C GLY A 330 -10.22 12.83 -14.00
N PHE A 331 -11.03 11.77 -13.84
CA PHE A 331 -11.43 10.89 -14.94
C PHE A 331 -12.22 11.64 -16.00
N ASP A 332 -11.93 11.34 -17.28
CA ASP A 332 -12.79 11.80 -18.39
C ASP A 332 -14.20 11.23 -18.23
N GLN A 333 -15.17 12.12 -17.97
CA GLN A 333 -16.57 11.76 -17.80
C GLN A 333 -17.23 11.24 -19.08
N GLY A 334 -16.56 11.33 -20.22
CA GLY A 334 -16.93 10.68 -21.47
C GLY A 334 -16.64 9.18 -21.52
N LEU A 335 -15.81 8.67 -20.60
CA LEU A 335 -15.52 7.24 -20.52
C LEU A 335 -16.75 6.44 -20.03
N PRO A 336 -16.90 5.16 -20.46
CA PRO A 336 -17.80 4.22 -19.83
C PRO A 336 -17.56 4.11 -18.32
N TRP A 337 -18.62 3.88 -17.53
CA TRP A 337 -18.57 3.86 -16.07
C TRP A 337 -17.50 2.90 -15.48
N LEU A 338 -17.31 1.70 -16.06
CA LEU A 338 -16.28 0.75 -15.62
C LEU A 338 -14.85 1.27 -15.80
N LEU A 339 -14.64 2.19 -16.73
CA LEU A 339 -13.32 2.76 -17.04
C LEU A 339 -13.02 4.04 -16.23
N ARG A 340 -14.04 4.60 -15.55
CA ARG A 340 -13.86 5.71 -14.59
C ARG A 340 -13.41 5.15 -13.25
N ASP A 341 -12.20 4.66 -13.24
CA ASP A 341 -11.55 4.02 -12.11
C ASP A 341 -10.03 4.08 -12.33
N CYS A 342 -9.25 3.80 -11.32
CA CYS A 342 -7.81 3.76 -11.40
C CYS A 342 -7.25 2.39 -10.98
N HIS A 343 -6.11 2.02 -11.52
CA HIS A 343 -5.40 0.85 -11.00
C HIS A 343 -4.74 1.19 -9.67
N LEU A 344 -4.85 0.27 -8.69
CA LEU A 344 -4.35 0.46 -7.32
C LEU A 344 -2.88 0.94 -7.28
N THR A 345 -2.01 0.36 -8.10
CA THR A 345 -0.59 0.76 -8.19
C THR A 345 -0.39 2.21 -8.61
N VAL A 346 -1.23 2.72 -9.53
CA VAL A 346 -1.08 4.09 -10.05
C VAL A 346 -1.65 5.10 -9.06
N THR A 347 -2.83 4.83 -8.49
CA THR A 347 -3.42 5.73 -7.50
C THR A 347 -2.55 5.81 -6.24
N GLU A 348 -2.00 4.69 -5.76
CA GLU A 348 -0.98 4.68 -4.71
C GLU A 348 0.27 5.48 -5.10
N GLY A 349 0.70 5.36 -6.36
CA GLY A 349 1.84 6.15 -6.87
C GLY A 349 1.60 7.65 -6.80
N ILE A 350 0.41 8.12 -7.17
CA ILE A 350 0.00 9.53 -7.04
C ILE A 350 -0.07 9.93 -5.57
N ALA A 351 -0.73 9.15 -4.73
CA ALA A 351 -0.86 9.43 -3.31
C ALA A 351 0.51 9.52 -2.60
N ILE A 352 1.41 8.58 -2.88
CA ILE A 352 2.80 8.59 -2.38
C ILE A 352 3.57 9.80 -2.92
N LEU A 353 3.43 10.14 -4.21
CA LEU A 353 4.08 11.31 -4.80
C LEU A 353 3.69 12.59 -4.05
N MET A 354 2.41 12.74 -3.73
CA MET A 354 1.88 13.91 -3.03
C MET A 354 2.22 13.89 -1.53
N GLY A 355 2.03 12.77 -0.84
CA GLY A 355 2.31 12.63 0.60
C GLY A 355 3.76 12.95 0.95
N ARG A 356 4.71 12.51 0.11
CA ARG A 356 6.15 12.76 0.30
C ARG A 356 6.53 14.24 0.29
N LEU A 357 5.66 15.13 -0.22
CA LEU A 357 5.87 16.58 -0.15
C LEU A 357 6.00 17.09 1.28
N ALA A 358 5.35 16.46 2.26
CA ALA A 358 5.47 16.81 3.68
C ALA A 358 6.93 16.72 4.23
N GLN A 359 7.85 16.14 3.46
CA GLN A 359 9.29 16.09 3.73
C GLN A 359 10.11 16.69 2.58
N ASP A 360 9.49 17.46 1.69
CA ASP A 360 10.18 18.09 0.57
C ASP A 360 10.61 19.52 0.92
N ALA A 361 11.86 19.85 0.71
CA ALA A 361 12.44 21.15 1.08
C ALA A 361 11.79 22.33 0.33
N GLU A 362 11.48 22.16 -0.98
CA GLU A 362 10.81 23.18 -1.79
C GLU A 362 9.39 23.44 -1.25
N TRP A 363 8.65 22.36 -0.95
CA TRP A 363 7.31 22.46 -0.39
C TRP A 363 7.28 23.08 1.01
N LEU A 364 8.24 22.74 1.88
CA LEU A 364 8.37 23.36 3.21
C LEU A 364 8.65 24.86 3.09
N GLY A 365 9.42 25.28 2.11
CA GLY A 365 9.66 26.71 1.86
C GLY A 365 8.46 27.42 1.24
N GLU A 366 7.92 26.94 0.14
CA GLU A 366 6.90 27.61 -0.67
C GLU A 366 5.48 27.52 -0.07
N VAL A 367 5.11 26.39 0.51
CA VAL A 367 3.75 26.16 1.01
C VAL A 367 3.63 26.32 2.52
N VAL A 368 4.57 25.73 3.29
CA VAL A 368 4.56 25.86 4.76
C VAL A 368 5.09 27.20 5.22
N GLY A 369 5.96 27.85 4.40
CA GLY A 369 6.52 29.16 4.66
C GLY A 369 7.73 29.13 5.59
N LEU A 370 8.57 28.09 5.51
CA LEU A 370 9.84 28.05 6.21
C LEU A 370 10.82 29.09 5.65
N ASP A 371 11.62 29.68 6.55
CA ASP A 371 12.67 30.59 6.11
C ASP A 371 13.71 29.86 5.24
N PRO A 372 14.24 30.51 4.16
CA PRO A 372 15.22 29.89 3.26
C PRO A 372 16.44 29.32 3.96
N ALA A 373 16.91 29.92 5.05
CA ALA A 373 18.03 29.42 5.83
C ALA A 373 17.72 28.11 6.57
N ASP A 374 16.47 27.93 7.03
CA ASP A 374 16.01 26.69 7.62
C ASP A 374 15.83 25.61 6.58
N VAL A 375 15.29 25.95 5.40
CA VAL A 375 15.15 25.02 4.27
C VAL A 375 16.53 24.48 3.88
N GLU A 376 17.53 25.35 3.65
CA GLU A 376 18.89 24.95 3.29
C GLU A 376 19.53 24.03 4.35
N ARG A 377 19.29 24.32 5.62
CA ARG A 377 19.78 23.51 6.75
C ARG A 377 19.16 22.11 6.81
N LEU A 378 17.89 21.97 6.44
CA LEU A 378 17.12 20.72 6.55
C LEU A 378 17.24 19.85 5.30
N GLU A 379 17.41 20.43 4.13
CA GLU A 379 17.28 19.78 2.82
C GLU A 379 18.09 18.49 2.68
N ALA A 380 19.38 18.52 3.04
CA ALA A 380 20.23 17.33 2.93
C ALA A 380 19.76 16.20 3.86
N GLY A 381 19.33 16.54 5.08
CA GLY A 381 18.80 15.58 6.07
C GLY A 381 17.48 14.97 5.62
N LEU A 382 16.58 15.78 5.05
CA LEU A 382 15.29 15.32 4.52
C LEU A 382 15.47 14.34 3.36
N ARG A 383 16.33 14.67 2.39
CA ARG A 383 16.67 13.79 1.27
C ARG A 383 17.29 12.47 1.74
N ALA A 384 18.21 12.54 2.70
CA ALA A 384 18.83 11.33 3.25
C ALA A 384 17.82 10.44 4.00
N ALA A 385 16.88 11.03 4.73
CA ALA A 385 15.81 10.29 5.42
C ALA A 385 14.89 9.59 4.43
N GLN A 386 14.38 10.30 3.41
CA GLN A 386 13.53 9.72 2.36
C GLN A 386 14.24 8.59 1.60
N ALA A 387 15.52 8.77 1.25
CA ALA A 387 16.31 7.75 0.57
C ALA A 387 16.50 6.49 1.44
N ALA A 388 16.75 6.66 2.74
CA ALA A 388 16.86 5.56 3.69
C ALA A 388 15.53 4.82 3.86
N GLU A 389 14.40 5.54 3.95
CA GLU A 389 13.05 4.97 4.03
C GLU A 389 12.76 4.11 2.79
N LEU A 390 12.97 4.65 1.58
CA LEU A 390 12.82 3.91 0.33
C LEU A 390 13.69 2.64 0.30
N LEU A 391 14.92 2.75 0.76
CA LEU A 391 15.89 1.68 0.73
C LEU A 391 15.49 0.54 1.66
N VAL A 392 15.15 0.84 2.91
CA VAL A 392 14.72 -0.15 3.91
C VAL A 392 13.39 -0.80 3.49
N PHE A 393 12.45 0.01 3.04
CA PHE A 393 11.14 -0.48 2.61
C PHE A 393 11.24 -1.39 1.38
N THR A 394 12.08 -1.05 0.40
CA THR A 394 12.35 -1.92 -0.75
C THR A 394 12.82 -3.31 -0.29
N ARG A 395 13.76 -3.39 0.66
CA ARG A 395 14.26 -4.66 1.21
C ARG A 395 13.16 -5.47 1.88
N TRP A 396 12.32 -4.79 2.65
CA TRP A 396 11.18 -5.43 3.29
C TRP A 396 10.17 -6.01 2.28
N VAL A 397 9.83 -5.28 1.22
CA VAL A 397 8.92 -5.78 0.18
C VAL A 397 9.52 -6.98 -0.56
N LEU A 398 10.83 -6.99 -0.82
CA LEU A 398 11.51 -8.15 -1.40
C LEU A 398 11.37 -9.40 -0.51
N VAL A 399 11.50 -9.25 0.81
CA VAL A 399 11.25 -10.36 1.76
C VAL A 399 9.83 -10.85 1.64
N MET A 400 8.85 -9.96 1.77
CA MET A 400 7.44 -10.32 1.82
C MET A 400 6.95 -10.98 0.53
N THR A 401 7.23 -10.37 -0.62
CA THR A 401 6.71 -10.89 -1.89
C THR A 401 7.34 -12.23 -2.26
N ASN A 402 8.65 -12.40 -2.04
CA ASN A 402 9.30 -13.70 -2.27
C ASN A 402 8.82 -14.76 -1.28
N PHE A 403 8.57 -14.39 -0.01
CA PHE A 403 8.01 -15.30 0.98
C PHE A 403 6.61 -15.78 0.58
N GLU A 404 5.70 -14.88 0.22
CA GLU A 404 4.34 -15.24 -0.17
C GLU A 404 4.29 -16.09 -1.44
N ARG A 405 5.12 -15.77 -2.45
CA ARG A 405 5.25 -16.62 -3.65
C ARG A 405 5.64 -18.05 -3.29
N ALA A 406 6.62 -18.22 -2.40
CA ALA A 406 7.09 -19.55 -1.98
C ALA A 406 6.06 -20.26 -1.08
N LEU A 407 5.38 -19.53 -0.17
CA LEU A 407 4.30 -20.06 0.66
C LEU A 407 3.19 -20.68 -0.20
N TYR A 408 2.74 -19.98 -1.24
CA TYR A 408 1.68 -20.50 -2.11
C TYR A 408 2.18 -21.57 -3.08
N ALA A 409 3.44 -21.53 -3.48
CA ALA A 409 4.02 -22.61 -4.30
C ALA A 409 4.09 -23.95 -3.54
N ASP A 410 4.48 -23.92 -2.27
CA ASP A 410 4.53 -25.10 -1.37
C ASP A 410 4.27 -24.71 0.09
N PRO A 411 3.01 -24.76 0.56
CA PRO A 411 2.68 -24.49 1.96
C PRO A 411 3.33 -25.44 2.97
N GLU A 412 3.86 -26.59 2.54
CA GLU A 412 4.50 -27.60 3.42
C GLU A 412 5.99 -27.37 3.62
N THR A 413 6.61 -26.47 2.86
CA THR A 413 8.03 -26.15 3.00
C THR A 413 8.37 -25.67 4.42
N ASP A 414 9.65 -25.71 4.78
CA ASP A 414 10.15 -25.12 6.02
C ASP A 414 10.08 -23.60 5.96
N LEU A 415 8.92 -23.06 6.35
CA LEU A 415 8.64 -21.62 6.30
C LEU A 415 9.49 -20.81 7.27
N ASN A 416 9.95 -21.41 8.39
CA ASN A 416 10.79 -20.72 9.36
C ASN A 416 12.20 -20.51 8.77
N ALA A 417 12.78 -21.56 8.19
CA ALA A 417 14.06 -21.46 7.50
C ALA A 417 13.98 -20.55 6.28
N LEU A 418 12.90 -20.64 5.48
CA LEU A 418 12.66 -19.78 4.32
C LEU A 418 12.63 -18.29 4.73
N TRP A 419 11.85 -17.97 5.77
CA TRP A 419 11.73 -16.60 6.28
C TRP A 419 13.08 -16.00 6.63
N TRP A 420 13.84 -16.68 7.47
CA TRP A 420 15.14 -16.19 7.91
C TRP A 420 16.18 -16.18 6.78
N GLY A 421 16.07 -17.09 5.81
CA GLY A 421 16.87 -17.05 4.59
C GLY A 421 16.63 -15.77 3.76
N LEU A 422 15.36 -15.37 3.60
CA LEU A 422 14.99 -14.14 2.89
C LEU A 422 15.37 -12.87 3.66
N VAL A 423 15.12 -12.84 4.98
CA VAL A 423 15.52 -11.73 5.84
C VAL A 423 17.04 -11.53 5.83
N SER A 424 17.81 -12.62 5.95
CA SER A 424 19.27 -12.54 5.89
C SER A 424 19.77 -12.07 4.52
N ARG A 425 19.13 -12.52 3.43
CA ARG A 425 19.50 -12.16 2.06
C ARG A 425 19.21 -10.69 1.77
N TYR A 426 17.98 -10.25 2.01
CA TYR A 426 17.53 -8.93 1.54
C TYR A 426 17.74 -7.83 2.57
N GLN A 427 17.59 -8.11 3.87
CA GLN A 427 17.74 -7.12 4.93
C GLN A 427 19.10 -7.16 5.64
N LEU A 428 19.94 -8.17 5.35
CA LEU A 428 21.25 -8.38 6.00
C LEU A 428 21.13 -8.41 7.54
N VAL A 429 20.03 -8.97 8.06
CA VAL A 429 19.77 -9.13 9.48
C VAL A 429 20.13 -10.55 9.90
N THR A 430 20.96 -10.67 10.93
CA THR A 430 21.33 -11.97 11.50
C THR A 430 20.19 -12.54 12.33
N PRO A 431 19.71 -13.75 12.05
CA PRO A 431 18.66 -14.39 12.85
C PRO A 431 19.11 -14.61 14.31
N PRO A 432 18.17 -14.68 15.28
CA PRO A 432 18.50 -15.11 16.61
C PRO A 432 19.07 -16.55 16.63
N ASP A 433 20.06 -16.80 17.48
CA ASP A 433 20.75 -18.08 17.53
C ASP A 433 19.78 -19.22 17.90
N GLY A 434 19.71 -20.26 17.06
CA GLY A 434 18.88 -21.45 17.28
C GLY A 434 17.37 -21.21 17.22
N ARG A 435 16.91 -20.06 16.68
CA ARG A 435 15.49 -19.74 16.58
C ARG A 435 14.85 -20.53 15.43
N ASP A 436 13.85 -21.33 15.79
CA ASP A 436 12.99 -22.06 14.87
C ASP A 436 11.51 -21.80 15.24
N GLU A 437 11.10 -20.54 15.06
CA GLU A 437 9.76 -20.06 15.42
C GLU A 437 9.08 -19.43 14.18
N PRO A 438 7.75 -19.49 14.09
CA PRO A 438 7.02 -19.00 12.94
C PRO A 438 6.90 -17.46 12.93
N ASP A 439 8.03 -16.76 12.93
CA ASP A 439 8.09 -15.29 12.95
C ASP A 439 7.39 -14.63 11.74
N TRP A 440 7.36 -15.32 10.60
CA TRP A 440 6.64 -14.94 9.40
C TRP A 440 5.12 -14.81 9.64
N ALA A 441 4.56 -15.67 10.48
CA ALA A 441 3.14 -15.66 10.79
C ALA A 441 2.73 -14.50 11.71
N ALA A 442 3.70 -13.83 12.38
CA ALA A 442 3.43 -12.62 13.15
C ALA A 442 3.15 -11.38 12.29
N LYS A 443 3.24 -11.48 10.96
CA LYS A 443 2.83 -10.41 10.05
C LYS A 443 1.42 -10.66 9.54
N ILE A 444 0.45 -9.90 10.05
CA ILE A 444 -0.98 -10.05 9.75
C ILE A 444 -1.30 -10.09 8.25
N HIS A 445 -0.53 -9.37 7.42
CA HIS A 445 -0.74 -9.31 5.96
C HIS A 445 -0.67 -10.68 5.29
N VAL A 446 0.19 -11.58 5.77
CA VAL A 446 0.28 -12.94 5.22
C VAL A 446 -1.06 -13.69 5.32
N ALA A 447 -1.83 -13.40 6.38
CA ALA A 447 -3.14 -13.98 6.60
C ALA A 447 -4.27 -13.16 5.96
N CYS A 448 -4.36 -11.85 6.26
CA CYS A 448 -5.54 -11.03 6.03
C CYS A 448 -5.42 -10.08 4.82
N ALA A 449 -4.23 -9.94 4.23
CA ALA A 449 -4.02 -9.17 3.00
C ALA A 449 -2.97 -9.87 2.12
N PRO A 450 -3.27 -11.10 1.66
CA PRO A 450 -2.31 -11.92 0.95
C PRO A 450 -2.00 -11.36 -0.45
N VAL A 451 -0.73 -11.49 -0.85
CA VAL A 451 -0.23 -11.06 -2.18
C VAL A 451 -0.47 -9.58 -2.45
N TYR A 452 -0.29 -8.75 -1.42
CA TYR A 452 -0.57 -7.31 -1.51
C TYR A 452 0.70 -6.44 -1.43
N TYR A 453 1.75 -6.90 -0.74
CA TYR A 453 2.90 -6.07 -0.38
C TYR A 453 3.65 -5.45 -1.55
N HIS A 454 3.71 -6.12 -2.70
CA HIS A 454 4.33 -5.59 -3.91
C HIS A 454 3.67 -4.30 -4.41
N THR A 455 2.37 -4.10 -4.16
CA THR A 455 1.62 -2.90 -4.57
C THR A 455 2.22 -1.62 -3.97
N TYR A 456 2.64 -1.66 -2.71
CA TYR A 456 3.30 -0.52 -2.06
C TYR A 456 4.62 -0.14 -2.75
N LEU A 457 5.47 -1.12 -3.09
CA LEU A 457 6.72 -0.82 -3.79
C LEU A 457 6.44 -0.28 -5.20
N TYR A 458 5.47 -0.86 -5.89
CA TYR A 458 5.05 -0.37 -7.20
C TYR A 458 4.53 1.07 -7.14
N GLY A 459 3.81 1.43 -6.07
CA GLY A 459 3.43 2.83 -5.80
C GLY A 459 4.67 3.74 -5.72
N HIS A 460 5.72 3.34 -5.00
CA HIS A 460 6.98 4.09 -4.95
C HIS A 460 7.69 4.16 -6.30
N LEU A 461 7.68 3.08 -7.11
CA LEU A 461 8.24 3.09 -8.45
C LEU A 461 7.51 4.08 -9.35
N VAL A 462 6.18 4.05 -9.34
CA VAL A 462 5.34 4.99 -10.09
C VAL A 462 5.59 6.42 -9.63
N ALA A 463 5.62 6.69 -8.31
CA ALA A 463 5.85 8.00 -7.75
C ALA A 463 7.21 8.59 -8.18
N THR A 464 8.30 7.81 -8.07
CA THR A 464 9.63 8.27 -8.43
C THR A 464 9.80 8.49 -9.95
N GLN A 465 9.19 7.64 -10.78
CA GLN A 465 9.20 7.80 -12.23
C GLN A 465 8.35 8.97 -12.70
N LEU A 466 7.16 9.17 -12.12
CA LEU A 466 6.33 10.35 -12.38
C LEU A 466 7.03 11.64 -11.93
N ARG A 467 7.67 11.65 -10.74
CA ARG A 467 8.45 12.79 -10.28
C ARG A 467 9.52 13.19 -11.30
N ALA A 468 10.29 12.22 -11.78
CA ALA A 468 11.31 12.47 -12.80
C ALA A 468 10.72 13.01 -14.12
N ALA A 469 9.55 12.52 -14.54
CA ALA A 469 8.85 13.04 -15.71
C ALA A 469 8.33 14.47 -15.50
N LEU A 470 7.78 14.78 -14.32
CA LEU A 470 7.33 16.11 -13.95
C LEU A 470 8.48 17.13 -13.86
N GLU A 471 9.62 16.74 -13.29
CA GLU A 471 10.82 17.56 -13.28
C GLU A 471 11.29 17.90 -14.70
N ARG A 472 11.25 16.92 -15.62
CA ARG A 472 11.66 17.10 -17.02
C ARG A 472 10.66 17.94 -17.84
N ASP A 473 9.35 17.67 -17.71
CA ASP A 473 8.32 18.18 -18.63
C ASP A 473 7.56 19.40 -18.06
N ALA A 474 7.49 19.55 -16.72
CA ALA A 474 6.78 20.61 -16.02
C ALA A 474 7.66 21.49 -15.11
N GLY A 475 8.95 21.17 -15.01
CA GLY A 475 9.89 21.92 -14.17
C GLY A 475 9.75 21.67 -12.66
N GLY A 476 9.07 20.62 -12.26
CA GLY A 476 8.83 20.22 -10.87
C GLY A 476 7.36 19.96 -10.55
N LEU A 477 7.05 19.85 -9.27
CA LEU A 477 5.70 19.56 -8.78
C LEU A 477 5.12 20.71 -7.95
N VAL A 478 5.92 21.32 -7.05
CA VAL A 478 5.42 22.30 -6.08
C VAL A 478 5.08 23.64 -6.79
N GLY A 479 3.83 24.09 -6.62
CA GLY A 479 3.38 25.37 -7.19
C GLY A 479 3.45 25.48 -8.72
N ARG A 480 3.37 24.36 -9.43
CA ARG A 480 3.49 24.29 -10.90
C ARG A 480 2.16 23.88 -11.55
N PRO A 481 1.37 24.81 -12.09
CA PRO A 481 0.14 24.47 -12.83
C PRO A 481 0.39 23.50 -14.01
N GLU A 482 1.56 23.56 -14.63
CA GLU A 482 1.97 22.66 -15.71
C GLU A 482 2.05 21.22 -15.24
N ALA A 483 2.43 20.99 -13.98
CA ALA A 483 2.42 19.66 -13.37
C ALA A 483 0.98 19.15 -13.18
N GLY A 484 0.07 20.02 -12.75
CA GLY A 484 -1.36 19.69 -12.65
C GLY A 484 -1.95 19.31 -14.01
N VAL A 485 -1.64 20.06 -15.07
CA VAL A 485 -2.06 19.73 -16.44
C VAL A 485 -1.48 18.40 -16.89
N PHE A 486 -0.18 18.15 -16.64
CA PHE A 486 0.45 16.86 -16.95
C PHE A 486 -0.29 15.69 -16.27
N LEU A 487 -0.55 15.80 -14.97
CA LEU A 487 -1.24 14.76 -14.22
C LEU A 487 -2.68 14.57 -14.72
N ALA A 488 -3.42 15.66 -14.92
CA ALA A 488 -4.80 15.60 -15.37
C ALA A 488 -4.94 14.95 -16.76
N GLU A 489 -4.13 15.36 -17.73
CA GLU A 489 -4.27 14.89 -19.10
C GLU A 489 -3.64 13.53 -19.36
N ARG A 490 -2.46 13.26 -18.76
CA ARG A 490 -1.69 12.05 -19.08
C ARG A 490 -1.90 10.91 -18.10
N VAL A 491 -2.39 11.19 -16.88
CA VAL A 491 -2.54 10.15 -15.83
C VAL A 491 -4.00 9.98 -15.43
N PHE A 492 -4.73 11.08 -15.10
CA PHE A 492 -6.06 10.97 -14.54
C PHE A 492 -7.15 10.73 -15.60
N ALA A 493 -7.21 11.57 -16.62
CA ALA A 493 -8.27 11.53 -17.65
C ALA A 493 -8.41 10.15 -18.32
N PRO A 494 -7.34 9.40 -18.63
CA PRO A 494 -7.48 8.09 -19.26
C PRO A 494 -8.20 7.04 -18.39
N GLY A 495 -8.22 7.17 -17.07
CA GLY A 495 -8.77 6.18 -16.17
C GLY A 495 -8.23 4.79 -16.47
N GLN A 496 -9.09 3.78 -16.42
CA GLN A 496 -8.76 2.40 -16.80
C GLN A 496 -9.02 2.08 -18.29
N SER A 497 -9.19 3.09 -19.16
CA SER A 497 -9.29 2.86 -20.60
C SER A 497 -7.98 2.32 -21.21
N VAL A 498 -6.87 2.63 -20.56
CA VAL A 498 -5.53 2.11 -20.86
C VAL A 498 -5.08 1.23 -19.69
N ARG A 499 -4.43 0.12 -19.96
CA ARG A 499 -3.83 -0.70 -18.91
C ARG A 499 -2.76 0.08 -18.18
N TRP A 500 -2.68 -0.05 -16.86
CA TRP A 500 -1.86 0.77 -15.96
C TRP A 500 -0.37 0.87 -16.35
N ASP A 501 0.24 -0.24 -16.80
CA ASP A 501 1.64 -0.26 -17.23
C ASP A 501 1.88 0.56 -18.51
N ARG A 502 0.92 0.52 -19.44
CA ARG A 502 0.91 1.35 -20.65
C ARG A 502 0.61 2.81 -20.35
N LEU A 503 -0.26 3.06 -19.38
CA LEU A 503 -0.54 4.42 -18.90
C LEU A 503 0.75 5.10 -18.41
N ILE A 504 1.52 4.40 -17.55
CA ILE A 504 2.80 4.92 -17.07
C ILE A 504 3.80 5.12 -18.21
N GLU A 505 3.90 4.15 -19.12
CA GLU A 505 4.77 4.27 -20.31
C GLU A 505 4.38 5.49 -21.15
N GLN A 506 3.10 5.72 -21.42
CA GLN A 506 2.62 6.86 -22.19
C GLN A 506 2.83 8.19 -21.47
N ALA A 507 2.59 8.24 -20.16
CA ALA A 507 2.74 9.45 -19.36
C ALA A 507 4.21 9.86 -19.22
N THR A 508 5.12 8.90 -19.03
CA THR A 508 6.52 9.18 -18.70
C THR A 508 7.48 9.03 -19.88
N GLY A 509 7.05 8.33 -20.96
CA GLY A 509 7.85 8.07 -22.16
C GLY A 509 8.68 6.79 -22.11
N GLU A 510 8.58 6.00 -21.01
CA GLU A 510 9.29 4.73 -20.85
C GLU A 510 8.49 3.75 -19.98
N PRO A 511 8.67 2.42 -20.15
CA PRO A 511 8.06 1.43 -19.27
C PRO A 511 8.46 1.64 -17.81
N LEU A 512 7.62 1.19 -16.87
CA LEU A 512 7.94 1.25 -15.45
C LEU A 512 9.28 0.55 -15.17
N THR A 513 10.19 1.24 -14.46
CA THR A 513 11.54 0.78 -14.11
C THR A 513 11.91 1.17 -12.68
N ALA A 514 12.79 0.39 -12.05
CA ALA A 514 13.37 0.72 -10.75
C ALA A 514 14.48 1.78 -10.82
N ALA A 515 14.89 2.21 -12.01
CA ALA A 515 16.02 3.12 -12.18
C ALA A 515 15.80 4.48 -11.50
N HIS A 516 14.57 5.03 -11.54
CA HIS A 516 14.27 6.33 -10.91
C HIS A 516 14.31 6.24 -9.38
N LEU A 517 13.74 5.17 -8.80
CA LEU A 517 13.83 4.90 -7.37
C LEU A 517 15.29 4.74 -6.92
N ALA A 518 16.08 3.94 -7.64
CA ALA A 518 17.49 3.73 -7.34
C ALA A 518 18.31 5.04 -7.44
N ARG A 519 18.03 5.86 -8.44
CA ARG A 519 18.66 7.18 -8.60
C ARG A 519 18.32 8.12 -7.44
N GLU A 520 17.07 8.15 -7.00
CA GLU A 520 16.65 8.99 -5.88
C GLU A 520 17.36 8.55 -4.59
N ILE A 521 17.42 7.24 -4.34
CA ILE A 521 18.19 6.68 -3.22
C ILE A 521 19.66 7.10 -3.30
N GLU A 522 20.29 6.94 -4.46
CA GLU A 522 21.71 7.32 -4.66
C GLU A 522 21.93 8.81 -4.38
N LEU A 523 21.06 9.68 -4.90
CA LEU A 523 21.19 11.13 -4.70
C LEU A 523 21.00 11.54 -3.24
N GLY A 524 20.04 10.95 -2.55
CA GLY A 524 19.73 11.25 -1.15
C GLY A 524 20.80 10.74 -0.16
N LEU A 525 21.50 9.66 -0.50
CA LEU A 525 22.57 9.10 0.33
C LEU A 525 23.97 9.66 0.02
N ARG A 526 24.11 10.55 -0.95
CA ARG A 526 25.37 11.25 -1.20
C ARG A 526 25.70 12.18 -0.03
N PRO A 527 26.96 12.14 0.45
CA PRO A 527 27.41 12.99 1.56
C PRO A 527 27.34 14.49 1.23
#